data_ba0f314c207565af95782097556bb168
#
_entry.id   ba0f314c207565af95782097556bb168
#
_cell.length_a   1.000
_cell.length_b   1.000
_cell.length_c   1.000
_cell.angle_alpha   90.00
_cell.angle_beta   90.00
_cell.angle_gamma   90.00
#
_symmetry.space_group_name_H-M   'P 1'
#
loop_
_entity.id
_entity.type
_entity.pdbx_description
1 polymer ?
#
loop_
_entity_poly.entity_id
_entity_poly.type
_entity_poly.pdbx_seq_one_letter_code
_entity_poly.pdbx_strand_id
1 'polypeptide(L)'
;VLAPLFKMLEAFFELVVPLVVASIIDDGIVPKDSGHIIRMCLLLLVLAAVGLTCSITAQYFAAKSAVGAATGIRYELFTHIQTLGYEEMDTVGTSTLITRMTSDINQVQNGINLVLRLFLRSPFIVFGAMIMAFTIDVKAAMIFVVAIILLSIVVFGVMFITKPLYKKVQSGLDTILGTTRE
;
A
#
# COMPACT_ATOMS: atom_id res chain seq x y z
N VAL A 1 1.63 12.10 -9.38
CA VAL A 1 1.40 13.12 -8.34
C VAL A 1 -0.03 13.07 -7.79
N LEU A 2 -1.06 12.89 -8.64
CA LEU A 2 -2.47 12.89 -8.19
C LEU A 2 -2.82 11.70 -7.28
N ALA A 3 -2.36 10.47 -7.58
CA ALA A 3 -2.68 9.29 -6.80
C ALA A 3 -2.24 9.40 -5.32
N PRO A 4 -0.98 9.78 -5.01
CA PRO A 4 -0.54 10.02 -3.64
C PRO A 4 -1.35 11.10 -2.92
N LEU A 5 -1.67 12.19 -3.62
CA LEU A 5 -2.39 13.32 -3.03
C LEU A 5 -3.80 12.92 -2.57
N PHE A 6 -4.57 12.24 -3.43
CA PHE A 6 -5.90 11.74 -3.05
C PHE A 6 -5.81 10.65 -1.96
N LYS A 7 -4.74 9.87 -1.93
CA LYS A 7 -4.51 8.86 -0.89
C LYS A 7 -4.20 9.47 0.48
N MET A 8 -3.45 10.56 0.50
CA MET A 8 -3.21 11.33 1.73
C MET A 8 -4.46 12.04 2.21
N LEU A 9 -5.29 12.57 1.29
CA LEU A 9 -6.55 13.22 1.63
C LEU A 9 -7.55 12.20 2.24
N GLU A 10 -7.65 11.00 1.66
CA GLU A 10 -8.43 9.89 2.23
C GLU A 10 -7.97 9.57 3.65
N ALA A 11 -6.66 9.40 3.87
CA ALA A 11 -6.10 9.10 5.17
C ALA A 11 -6.35 10.23 6.19
N PHE A 12 -6.33 11.49 5.75
CA PHE A 12 -6.70 12.62 6.60
C PHE A 12 -8.15 12.54 7.07
N PHE A 13 -9.10 12.25 6.19
CA PHE A 13 -10.50 12.08 6.58
C PHE A 13 -10.69 10.90 7.54
N GLU A 14 -9.97 9.78 7.33
CA GLU A 14 -9.99 8.65 8.28
C GLU A 14 -9.52 9.05 9.68
N LEU A 15 -8.51 9.91 9.80
CA LEU A 15 -8.02 10.40 11.09
C LEU A 15 -9.02 11.34 11.79
N VAL A 16 -9.90 12.01 11.05
CA VAL A 16 -10.93 12.88 11.65
C VAL A 16 -12.08 12.07 12.24
N VAL A 17 -12.37 10.88 11.72
CA VAL A 17 -13.50 10.03 12.17
C VAL A 17 -13.48 9.79 13.71
N PRO A 18 -12.37 9.37 14.35
CA PRO A 18 -12.34 9.17 15.80
C PRO A 18 -12.66 10.43 16.61
N LEU A 19 -12.28 11.63 16.12
CA LEU A 19 -12.61 12.89 16.80
C LEU A 19 -14.11 13.19 16.78
N VAL A 20 -14.75 12.95 15.63
CA VAL A 20 -16.20 13.11 15.50
C VAL A 20 -16.94 12.10 16.38
N VAL A 21 -16.44 10.86 16.47
CA VAL A 21 -17.00 9.84 17.37
C VAL A 21 -16.85 10.25 18.85
N ALA A 22 -15.70 10.81 19.24
CA ALA A 22 -15.50 11.32 20.59
C ALA A 22 -16.50 12.44 20.91
N SER A 23 -16.70 13.41 20.00
CA SER A 23 -17.70 14.47 20.18
C SER A 23 -19.15 13.94 20.27
N ILE A 24 -19.48 12.85 19.54
CA ILE A 24 -20.79 12.19 19.69
C ILE A 24 -20.96 11.64 21.10
N ILE A 25 -19.92 11.07 21.70
CA ILE A 25 -19.98 10.49 23.04
C ILE A 25 -20.04 11.59 24.10
N ASP A 26 -19.09 12.53 24.05
CA ASP A 26 -18.89 13.52 25.12
C ASP A 26 -19.96 14.62 25.10
N ASP A 27 -20.29 15.14 23.91
CA ASP A 27 -21.20 16.28 23.73
C ASP A 27 -22.62 15.85 23.30
N GLY A 28 -22.80 14.61 22.87
CA GLY A 28 -24.09 14.09 22.44
C GLY A 28 -24.73 13.14 23.44
N ILE A 29 -24.05 12.01 23.72
CA ILE A 29 -24.63 10.92 24.52
C ILE A 29 -24.64 11.30 26.01
N VAL A 30 -23.55 11.86 26.56
CA VAL A 30 -23.45 12.22 27.97
C VAL A 30 -24.50 13.28 28.35
N PRO A 31 -24.65 14.40 27.61
CA PRO A 31 -25.69 15.40 27.90
C PRO A 31 -27.07 15.03 27.36
N LYS A 32 -27.23 13.92 26.65
CA LYS A 32 -28.47 13.45 25.99
C LYS A 32 -29.02 14.43 24.93
N ASP A 33 -28.13 15.13 24.22
CA ASP A 33 -28.51 16.02 23.11
C ASP A 33 -28.66 15.23 21.81
N SER A 34 -29.90 14.82 21.50
CA SER A 34 -30.22 14.12 20.26
C SER A 34 -29.96 14.97 19.00
N GLY A 35 -30.04 16.30 19.09
CA GLY A 35 -29.76 17.19 17.96
C GLY A 35 -28.27 17.18 17.59
N HIS A 36 -27.40 17.19 18.58
CA HIS A 36 -25.94 17.08 18.38
C HIS A 36 -25.58 15.73 17.76
N ILE A 37 -26.14 14.62 18.28
CA ILE A 37 -25.90 13.27 17.75
C ILE A 37 -26.25 13.17 16.28
N ILE A 38 -27.45 13.66 15.89
CA ILE A 38 -27.91 13.60 14.49
C ILE A 38 -26.98 14.39 13.57
N ARG A 39 -26.56 15.60 13.95
CA ARG A 39 -25.63 16.42 13.14
C ARG A 39 -24.27 15.74 12.97
N MET A 40 -23.71 15.16 14.02
CA MET A 40 -22.43 14.48 13.97
C MET A 40 -22.51 13.15 13.17
N CYS A 41 -23.60 12.42 13.27
CA CYS A 41 -23.85 11.25 12.41
C CYS A 41 -23.99 11.64 10.93
N LEU A 42 -24.64 12.76 10.63
CA LEU A 42 -24.71 13.27 9.25
C LEU A 42 -23.31 13.68 8.76
N LEU A 43 -22.49 14.30 9.60
CA LEU A 43 -21.10 14.64 9.29
C LEU A 43 -20.28 13.37 8.99
N LEU A 44 -20.44 12.30 9.76
CA LEU A 44 -19.78 11.01 9.48
C LEU A 44 -20.18 10.44 8.13
N LEU A 45 -21.45 10.52 7.75
CA LEU A 45 -21.93 10.10 6.43
C LEU A 45 -21.28 10.91 5.31
N VAL A 46 -21.17 12.22 5.47
CA VAL A 46 -20.50 13.10 4.48
C VAL A 46 -19.01 12.75 4.40
N LEU A 47 -18.32 12.59 5.54
CA LEU A 47 -16.90 12.18 5.56
C LEU A 47 -16.69 10.82 4.89
N ALA A 48 -17.58 9.85 5.13
CA ALA A 48 -17.53 8.55 4.49
C ALA A 48 -17.73 8.65 2.95
N ALA A 49 -18.67 9.46 2.49
CA ALA A 49 -18.92 9.67 1.05
C ALA A 49 -17.72 10.36 0.38
N VAL A 50 -17.14 11.38 0.99
CA VAL A 50 -15.94 12.07 0.49
C VAL A 50 -14.74 11.15 0.52
N GLY A 51 -14.52 10.41 1.62
CA GLY A 51 -13.45 9.42 1.73
C GLY A 51 -13.53 8.34 0.67
N LEU A 52 -14.74 7.83 0.40
CA LEU A 52 -14.97 6.82 -0.64
C LEU A 52 -14.64 7.38 -2.04
N THR A 53 -15.07 8.59 -2.37
CA THR A 53 -14.76 9.22 -3.66
C THR A 53 -13.26 9.46 -3.82
N CYS A 54 -12.57 9.91 -2.77
CA CYS A 54 -11.11 10.06 -2.75
C CYS A 54 -10.40 8.71 -2.94
N SER A 55 -10.88 7.65 -2.27
CA SER A 55 -10.33 6.30 -2.38
C SER A 55 -10.43 5.75 -3.80
N ILE A 56 -11.62 5.83 -4.42
CA ILE A 56 -11.84 5.37 -5.80
C ILE A 56 -10.95 6.15 -6.77
N THR A 57 -10.89 7.47 -6.62
CA THR A 57 -10.07 8.35 -7.46
C THR A 57 -8.58 8.03 -7.31
N ALA A 58 -8.10 7.84 -6.09
CA ALA A 58 -6.71 7.46 -5.81
C ALA A 58 -6.34 6.11 -6.44
N GLN A 59 -7.22 5.12 -6.31
CA GLN A 59 -7.00 3.78 -6.90
C GLN A 59 -6.97 3.83 -8.43
N TYR A 60 -7.87 4.60 -9.05
CA TYR A 60 -7.89 4.79 -10.49
C TYR A 60 -6.56 5.39 -11.00
N PHE A 61 -6.10 6.48 -10.39
CA PHE A 61 -4.83 7.10 -10.79
C PHE A 61 -3.61 6.25 -10.49
N ALA A 62 -3.61 5.47 -9.39
CA ALA A 62 -2.55 4.53 -9.08
C ALA A 62 -2.44 3.42 -10.13
N ALA A 63 -3.58 2.81 -10.49
CA ALA A 63 -3.65 1.80 -11.54
C ALA A 63 -3.22 2.35 -12.91
N LYS A 64 -3.72 3.53 -13.29
CA LYS A 64 -3.36 4.20 -14.54
C LYS A 64 -1.86 4.50 -14.60
N SER A 65 -1.25 4.95 -13.51
CA SER A 65 0.19 5.22 -13.44
C SER A 65 1.02 3.94 -13.53
N ALA A 66 0.59 2.86 -12.87
CA ALA A 66 1.28 1.58 -12.92
C ALA A 66 1.24 0.96 -14.33
N VAL A 67 0.07 1.01 -15.00
CA VAL A 67 -0.08 0.55 -16.38
C VAL A 67 0.76 1.40 -17.34
N GLY A 68 0.74 2.74 -17.18
CA GLY A 68 1.53 3.64 -18.01
C GLY A 68 3.04 3.38 -17.88
N ALA A 69 3.54 3.18 -16.66
CA ALA A 69 4.93 2.83 -16.41
C ALA A 69 5.31 1.48 -17.05
N ALA A 70 4.46 0.46 -16.88
CA ALA A 70 4.68 -0.86 -17.49
C ALA A 70 4.68 -0.80 -19.03
N THR A 71 3.80 0.02 -19.61
CA THR A 71 3.76 0.22 -21.07
C THR A 71 5.04 0.90 -21.58
N GLY A 72 5.54 1.91 -20.85
CA GLY A 72 6.81 2.55 -21.16
C GLY A 72 7.97 1.55 -21.11
N ILE A 73 8.08 0.77 -20.05
CA ILE A 73 9.12 -0.26 -19.91
C ILE A 73 9.04 -1.31 -21.03
N ARG A 74 7.82 -1.76 -21.39
CA ARG A 74 7.66 -2.70 -22.52
C ARG A 74 8.13 -2.13 -23.83
N TYR A 75 7.81 -0.87 -24.09
CA TYR A 75 8.22 -0.19 -25.31
C TYR A 75 9.75 -0.09 -25.41
N GLU A 76 10.39 0.39 -24.35
CA GLU A 76 11.86 0.51 -24.28
C GLU A 76 12.54 -0.85 -24.41
N LEU A 77 12.04 -1.87 -23.68
CA LEU A 77 12.59 -3.22 -23.77
C LEU A 77 12.42 -3.81 -25.15
N PHE A 78 11.25 -3.67 -25.78
CA PHE A 78 11.00 -4.15 -27.12
C PHE A 78 11.90 -3.48 -28.15
N THR A 79 12.04 -2.16 -28.07
CA THR A 79 12.95 -1.40 -28.95
C THR A 79 14.40 -1.85 -28.76
N HIS A 80 14.82 -2.10 -27.53
CA HIS A 80 16.16 -2.61 -27.27
C HIS A 80 16.37 -4.01 -27.83
N ILE A 81 15.40 -4.91 -27.70
CA ILE A 81 15.47 -6.27 -28.26
C ILE A 81 15.66 -6.23 -29.79
N GLN A 82 15.02 -5.27 -30.48
CA GLN A 82 15.17 -5.12 -31.92
C GLN A 82 16.57 -4.65 -32.36
N THR A 83 17.36 -4.09 -31.45
CA THR A 83 18.75 -3.68 -31.72
C THR A 83 19.76 -4.79 -31.44
N LEU A 84 19.36 -5.91 -30.81
CA LEU A 84 20.24 -7.03 -30.52
C LEU A 84 20.63 -7.81 -31.79
N GLY A 85 21.88 -8.18 -31.86
CA GLY A 85 22.38 -9.11 -32.90
C GLY A 85 21.93 -10.56 -32.67
N TYR A 86 22.03 -11.38 -33.67
CA TYR A 86 21.66 -12.81 -33.59
C TYR A 86 22.45 -13.57 -32.50
N GLU A 87 23.71 -13.26 -32.30
CA GLU A 87 24.58 -13.87 -31.29
C GLU A 87 24.15 -13.49 -29.87
N GLU A 88 23.75 -12.22 -29.67
CA GLU A 88 23.25 -11.72 -28.39
C GLU A 88 21.88 -12.32 -28.06
N MET A 89 20.99 -12.43 -29.07
CA MET A 89 19.68 -13.05 -28.90
C MET A 89 19.78 -14.54 -28.55
N ASP A 90 20.73 -15.25 -29.14
CA ASP A 90 20.97 -16.68 -28.88
C ASP A 90 21.53 -16.88 -27.46
N THR A 91 22.42 -15.98 -27.01
CA THR A 91 23.00 -16.01 -25.67
C THR A 91 21.96 -15.76 -24.57
N VAL A 92 21.05 -14.82 -24.77
CA VAL A 92 19.99 -14.50 -23.79
C VAL A 92 18.85 -15.52 -23.83
N GLY A 93 18.55 -16.04 -24.99
CA GLY A 93 17.48 -17.00 -25.25
C GLY A 93 16.11 -16.34 -25.42
N THR A 94 15.39 -16.71 -26.46
CA THR A 94 14.07 -16.15 -26.79
C THR A 94 13.03 -16.34 -25.66
N SER A 95 13.05 -17.49 -24.98
CA SER A 95 12.15 -17.77 -23.86
C SER A 95 12.35 -16.81 -22.69
N THR A 96 13.60 -16.43 -22.40
CA THR A 96 13.94 -15.45 -21.38
C THR A 96 13.40 -14.06 -21.74
N LEU A 97 13.57 -13.65 -23.00
CA LEU A 97 13.07 -12.36 -23.48
C LEU A 97 11.53 -12.27 -23.37
N ILE A 98 10.82 -13.34 -23.75
CA ILE A 98 9.37 -13.41 -23.61
C ILE A 98 8.94 -13.32 -22.15
N THR A 99 9.62 -14.04 -21.25
CA THR A 99 9.33 -14.00 -19.81
C THR A 99 9.54 -12.59 -19.23
N ARG A 100 10.62 -11.92 -19.61
CA ARG A 100 10.88 -10.52 -19.19
C ARG A 100 9.82 -9.56 -19.70
N MET A 101 9.40 -9.68 -20.96
CA MET A 101 8.38 -8.81 -21.54
C MET A 101 6.98 -9.02 -20.95
N THR A 102 6.69 -10.21 -20.44
CA THR A 102 5.37 -10.57 -19.91
C THR A 102 5.36 -10.61 -18.39
N SER A 103 5.94 -11.63 -17.78
CA SER A 103 5.85 -11.89 -16.35
C SER A 103 6.56 -10.82 -15.50
N ASP A 104 7.82 -10.49 -15.86
CA ASP A 104 8.62 -9.59 -15.03
C ASP A 104 8.07 -8.16 -15.06
N ILE A 105 7.67 -7.66 -16.22
CA ILE A 105 7.04 -6.33 -16.33
C ILE A 105 5.68 -6.30 -15.61
N ASN A 106 4.90 -7.39 -15.64
CA ASN A 106 3.67 -7.47 -14.87
C ASN A 106 3.93 -7.44 -13.35
N GLN A 107 5.01 -8.07 -12.88
CA GLN A 107 5.42 -7.97 -11.47
C GLN A 107 5.83 -6.54 -11.10
N VAL A 108 6.59 -5.85 -11.96
CA VAL A 108 6.95 -4.44 -11.77
C VAL A 108 5.70 -3.57 -11.72
N GLN A 109 4.74 -3.77 -12.64
CA GLN A 109 3.46 -3.06 -12.66
C GLN A 109 2.70 -3.24 -11.35
N ASN A 110 2.60 -4.48 -10.86
CA ASN A 110 1.94 -4.79 -9.60
C ASN A 110 2.68 -4.16 -8.41
N GLY A 111 4.01 -4.18 -8.42
CA GLY A 111 4.85 -3.52 -7.41
C GLY A 111 4.61 -2.01 -7.35
N ILE A 112 4.59 -1.33 -8.50
CA ILE A 112 4.31 0.11 -8.59
C ILE A 112 2.91 0.41 -8.05
N ASN A 113 1.90 -0.37 -8.46
CA ASN A 113 0.53 -0.19 -7.98
C ASN A 113 0.44 -0.36 -6.45
N LEU A 114 1.09 -1.37 -5.90
CA LEU A 114 1.12 -1.66 -4.47
C LEU A 114 1.81 -0.54 -3.67
N VAL A 115 2.93 -0.01 -4.17
CA VAL A 115 3.64 1.12 -3.56
C VAL A 115 2.76 2.38 -3.55
N LEU A 116 2.14 2.72 -4.67
CA LEU A 116 1.29 3.90 -4.77
C LEU A 116 0.01 3.78 -3.91
N ARG A 117 -0.49 2.57 -3.71
CA ARG A 117 -1.73 2.31 -2.98
C ARG A 117 -1.54 2.16 -1.48
N LEU A 118 -0.49 1.46 -1.03
CA LEU A 118 -0.31 1.07 0.38
C LEU A 118 0.85 1.80 1.07
N PHE A 119 2.00 1.90 0.41
CA PHE A 119 3.22 2.37 1.05
C PHE A 119 3.12 3.84 1.50
N LEU A 120 2.52 4.70 0.70
CA LEU A 120 2.37 6.12 1.04
C LEU A 120 1.31 6.38 2.12
N ARG A 121 0.27 5.54 2.18
CA ARG A 121 -0.81 5.67 3.17
C ARG A 121 -0.35 5.26 4.58
N SER A 122 0.37 4.14 4.70
CA SER A 122 0.67 3.54 6.00
C SER A 122 1.47 4.44 6.95
N PRO A 123 2.60 5.06 6.52
CA PRO A 123 3.32 5.98 7.39
C PRO A 123 2.49 7.20 7.80
N PHE A 124 1.70 7.75 6.86
CA PHE A 124 0.88 8.94 7.13
C PHE A 124 -0.19 8.66 8.19
N ILE A 125 -0.86 7.50 8.14
CA ILE A 125 -1.84 7.11 9.16
C ILE A 125 -1.17 6.88 10.51
N VAL A 126 -0.02 6.18 10.55
CA VAL A 126 0.67 5.90 11.82
C VAL A 126 1.13 7.18 12.50
N PHE A 127 1.81 8.07 11.76
CA PHE A 127 2.26 9.34 12.31
C PHE A 127 1.09 10.28 12.65
N GLY A 128 0.07 10.34 11.80
CA GLY A 128 -1.12 11.14 12.05
C GLY A 128 -1.90 10.68 13.29
N ALA A 129 -2.13 9.37 13.43
CA ALA A 129 -2.78 8.80 14.60
C ALA A 129 -1.96 9.04 15.89
N MET A 130 -0.62 8.94 15.80
CA MET A 130 0.25 9.23 16.94
C MET A 130 0.18 10.69 17.37
N ILE A 131 0.23 11.64 16.43
CA ILE A 131 0.08 13.06 16.72
C ILE A 131 -1.27 13.33 17.38
N MET A 132 -2.36 12.76 16.85
CA MET A 132 -3.70 12.92 17.42
C MET A 132 -3.81 12.30 18.81
N ALA A 133 -3.21 11.13 19.05
CA ALA A 133 -3.20 10.53 20.38
C ALA A 133 -2.53 11.44 21.43
N PHE A 134 -1.44 12.11 21.07
CA PHE A 134 -0.77 13.07 21.94
C PHE A 134 -1.61 14.33 22.26
N THR A 135 -2.53 14.71 21.37
CA THR A 135 -3.43 15.86 21.64
C THR A 135 -4.58 15.50 22.59
N ILE A 136 -4.94 14.22 22.68
CA ILE A 136 -6.07 13.75 23.51
C ILE A 136 -5.58 13.37 24.91
N ASP A 137 -4.63 12.46 25.04
CA ASP A 137 -4.05 12.03 26.32
C ASP A 137 -2.60 11.57 26.13
N VAL A 138 -1.68 12.31 26.75
CA VAL A 138 -0.25 12.03 26.68
C VAL A 138 0.11 10.67 27.29
N LYS A 139 -0.58 10.23 28.35
CA LYS A 139 -0.30 8.94 29.01
C LYS A 139 -0.72 7.78 28.11
N ALA A 140 -1.91 7.85 27.52
CA ALA A 140 -2.38 6.86 26.56
C ALA A 140 -1.50 6.83 25.29
N ALA A 141 -1.08 8.01 24.80
CA ALA A 141 -0.17 8.12 23.67
C ALA A 141 1.19 7.45 23.92
N MET A 142 1.77 7.58 25.11
CA MET A 142 3.02 6.91 25.47
C MET A 142 2.90 5.38 25.44
N ILE A 143 1.79 4.83 25.93
CA ILE A 143 1.51 3.38 25.84
C ILE A 143 1.45 2.96 24.36
N PHE A 144 0.82 3.77 23.51
CA PHE A 144 0.71 3.51 22.08
C PHE A 144 2.07 3.51 21.37
N VAL A 145 2.96 4.45 21.72
CA VAL A 145 4.34 4.50 21.20
C VAL A 145 5.11 3.23 21.56
N VAL A 146 5.04 2.80 22.84
CA VAL A 146 5.70 1.57 23.28
C VAL A 146 5.17 0.35 22.52
N ALA A 147 3.84 0.27 22.33
CA ALA A 147 3.23 -0.82 21.56
C ALA A 147 3.69 -0.83 20.10
N ILE A 148 3.81 0.32 19.43
CA ILE A 148 4.32 0.42 18.05
C ILE A 148 5.78 -0.04 17.96
N ILE A 149 6.63 0.36 18.91
CA ILE A 149 8.03 -0.06 18.94
C ILE A 149 8.13 -1.58 19.11
N LEU A 150 7.38 -2.14 20.05
CA LEU A 150 7.35 -3.58 20.31
C LEU A 150 6.86 -4.36 19.10
N LEU A 151 5.78 -3.90 18.47
CA LEU A 151 5.25 -4.49 17.24
C LEU A 151 6.27 -4.43 16.09
N SER A 152 6.97 -3.31 15.95
CA SER A 152 8.02 -3.14 14.95
C SER A 152 9.16 -4.15 15.16
N ILE A 153 9.61 -4.35 16.39
CA ILE A 153 10.64 -5.35 16.72
C ILE A 153 10.19 -6.76 16.33
N VAL A 154 8.94 -7.12 16.66
CA VAL A 154 8.36 -8.43 16.31
C VAL A 154 8.30 -8.61 14.78
N VAL A 155 7.76 -7.61 14.06
CA VAL A 155 7.61 -7.67 12.59
C VAL A 155 8.96 -7.79 11.89
N PHE A 156 9.94 -6.95 12.28
CA PHE A 156 11.29 -7.03 11.73
C PHE A 156 11.97 -8.36 12.09
N GLY A 157 11.80 -8.85 13.32
CA GLY A 157 12.31 -10.16 13.77
C GLY A 157 11.78 -11.30 12.91
N VAL A 158 10.45 -11.35 12.72
CA VAL A 158 9.81 -12.34 11.83
C VAL A 158 10.32 -12.22 10.40
N MET A 159 10.44 -11.00 9.88
CA MET A 159 10.91 -10.76 8.52
C MET A 159 12.35 -11.26 8.31
N PHE A 160 13.25 -11.03 9.28
CA PHE A 160 14.62 -11.54 9.21
C PHE A 160 14.71 -13.06 9.28
N ILE A 161 13.88 -13.71 10.09
CA ILE A 161 13.82 -15.18 10.22
C ILE A 161 13.19 -15.81 8.97
N THR A 162 12.20 -15.18 8.38
CA THR A 162 11.41 -15.73 7.26
C THR A 162 12.16 -15.60 5.92
N LYS A 163 12.94 -14.52 5.71
CA LYS A 163 13.71 -14.32 4.47
C LYS A 163 14.58 -15.52 4.05
N PRO A 164 15.45 -16.10 4.91
CA PRO A 164 16.25 -17.26 4.53
C PRO A 164 15.41 -18.51 4.28
N LEU A 165 14.25 -18.65 4.96
CA LEU A 165 13.34 -19.77 4.77
C LEU A 165 12.69 -19.72 3.37
N TYR A 166 12.22 -18.55 2.95
CA TYR A 166 11.69 -18.34 1.60
C TYR A 166 12.72 -18.70 0.51
N LYS A 167 13.98 -18.30 0.71
CA LYS A 167 15.04 -18.62 -0.24
C LYS A 167 15.31 -20.13 -0.33
N LYS A 168 15.24 -20.87 0.78
CA LYS A 168 15.37 -22.33 0.81
C LYS A 168 14.19 -23.04 0.13
N VAL A 169 12.97 -22.57 0.34
CA VAL A 169 11.77 -23.12 -0.29
C VAL A 169 11.83 -22.91 -1.82
N GLN A 170 12.24 -21.72 -2.25
CA GLN A 170 12.34 -21.41 -3.67
C GLN A 170 13.41 -22.25 -4.37
N SER A 171 14.59 -22.42 -3.76
CA SER A 171 15.61 -23.31 -4.31
C SER A 171 15.21 -24.80 -4.33
N GLY A 172 14.39 -25.24 -3.37
CA GLY A 172 13.81 -26.57 -3.36
C GLY A 172 12.79 -26.80 -4.46
N LEU A 173 11.93 -25.80 -4.72
CA LEU A 173 10.98 -25.83 -5.83
C LEU A 173 11.68 -25.86 -7.20
N ASP A 174 12.72 -25.05 -7.39
CA ASP A 174 13.51 -25.03 -8.63
C ASP A 174 14.19 -26.38 -8.90
N THR A 175 14.65 -27.08 -7.84
CA THR A 175 15.23 -28.42 -7.95
C THR A 175 14.18 -29.46 -8.37
N ILE A 176 12.99 -29.42 -7.78
CA ILE A 176 11.88 -30.35 -8.11
C ILE A 176 11.40 -30.12 -9.55
N LEU A 177 11.22 -28.86 -9.95
CA LEU A 177 10.80 -28.50 -11.30
C LEU A 177 11.87 -28.83 -12.37
N GLY A 178 13.15 -28.73 -12.00
CA GLY A 178 14.27 -29.15 -12.85
C GLY A 178 14.25 -30.67 -13.13
N THR A 179 14.03 -31.47 -12.08
CA THR A 179 14.00 -32.94 -12.17
C THR A 179 12.75 -33.47 -12.93
N THR A 180 11.69 -32.70 -13.03
CA THR A 180 10.44 -33.11 -13.73
C THR A 180 10.49 -32.79 -15.24
N ARG A 181 11.51 -32.06 -15.70
CA ARG A 181 11.70 -31.71 -17.12
C ARG A 181 12.67 -32.62 -17.88
N GLU A 182 13.34 -33.54 -17.18
CA GLU A 182 14.10 -34.66 -17.77
C GLU A 182 13.19 -35.90 -17.91
#